data_b81856cfc5bf7a7c0cc1a963d64401be
#
_entry.id   b81856cfc5bf7a7c0cc1a963d64401be
#
_cell.length_a   1.000
_cell.length_b   1.000
_cell.length_c   1.000
_cell.angle_alpha   90.00
_cell.angle_beta   90.00
_cell.angle_gamma   90.00
#
_symmetry.space_group_name_H-M   'P 1'
#
loop_
_entity.id
_entity.type
_entity.pdbx_description
1 polymer ?
#
loop_
_entity_poly.entity_id
_entity_poly.type
_entity_poly.pdbx_seq_one_letter_code
_entity_poly.pdbx_strand_id
1 'polypeptide(L)'
;MYKHLLIATDGSELADRGVAQGLALASGIGAAVTFITVSEQFPIFAWGGAMAGFAAGDELAAYQEEARKYGKQVLDKCMASADVAGVSAEVVHVEDKRPAEAILELSQARGCDLIVMASHGRRGLGKLLLGSQTAEVLSYTEIPVLVVR
;
A
#
# COMPACT_ATOMS: atom_id res chain seq x y z
N MET A 1 -17.29 -5.53 -15.84
CA MET A 1 -15.81 -5.49 -15.98
C MET A 1 -15.31 -4.36 -15.10
N TYR A 2 -14.19 -4.54 -14.42
CA TYR A 2 -13.61 -3.53 -13.51
C TYR A 2 -13.24 -2.24 -14.27
N LYS A 3 -13.45 -1.10 -13.63
CA LYS A 3 -13.18 0.24 -14.21
C LYS A 3 -12.11 1.01 -13.45
N HIS A 4 -11.94 0.73 -12.17
CA HIS A 4 -10.99 1.42 -11.31
C HIS A 4 -10.36 0.47 -10.30
N LEU A 5 -9.08 0.20 -10.44
CA LEU A 5 -8.30 -0.67 -9.55
C LEU A 5 -7.62 0.15 -8.45
N LEU A 6 -7.67 -0.32 -7.21
CA LEU A 6 -6.76 0.12 -6.15
C LEU A 6 -5.62 -0.88 -6.05
N ILE A 7 -4.38 -0.45 -6.29
CA ILE A 7 -3.20 -1.29 -6.16
C ILE A 7 -2.40 -0.87 -4.92
N ALA A 8 -2.36 -1.76 -3.93
CA ALA A 8 -1.61 -1.52 -2.71
C ALA A 8 -0.18 -2.03 -2.82
N THR A 9 0.78 -1.18 -2.47
CA THR A 9 2.20 -1.52 -2.52
C THR A 9 2.96 -0.95 -1.33
N ASP A 10 3.89 -1.71 -0.80
CA ASP A 10 4.87 -1.31 0.22
C ASP A 10 6.31 -1.24 -0.33
N GLY A 11 6.46 -1.39 -1.65
CA GLY A 11 7.75 -1.38 -2.32
C GLY A 11 8.56 -2.68 -2.18
N SER A 12 8.00 -3.73 -1.59
CA SER A 12 8.63 -5.06 -1.56
C SER A 12 8.64 -5.71 -2.94
N GLU A 13 9.50 -6.70 -3.14
CA GLU A 13 9.56 -7.46 -4.39
C GLU A 13 8.22 -8.13 -4.74
N LEU A 14 7.51 -8.66 -3.74
CA LEU A 14 6.22 -9.27 -3.96
C LEU A 14 5.15 -8.22 -4.30
N ALA A 15 5.19 -7.04 -3.68
CA ALA A 15 4.32 -5.93 -4.01
C ALA A 15 4.58 -5.41 -5.44
N ASP A 16 5.83 -5.41 -5.89
CA ASP A 16 6.17 -5.08 -7.28
C ASP A 16 5.53 -6.05 -8.28
N ARG A 17 5.45 -7.33 -7.94
CA ARG A 17 4.68 -8.32 -8.73
C ARG A 17 3.19 -7.99 -8.75
N GLY A 18 2.65 -7.56 -7.61
CA GLY A 18 1.27 -7.07 -7.51
C GLY A 18 1.01 -5.87 -8.42
N VAL A 19 1.92 -4.89 -8.42
CA VAL A 19 1.88 -3.73 -9.31
C VAL A 19 1.90 -4.16 -10.78
N ALA A 20 2.82 -5.04 -11.16
CA ALA A 20 2.93 -5.51 -12.55
C ALA A 20 1.67 -6.26 -13.02
N GLN A 21 1.12 -7.14 -12.19
CA GLN A 21 -0.12 -7.88 -12.48
C GLN A 21 -1.33 -6.95 -12.57
N GLY A 22 -1.45 -6.01 -11.62
CA GLY A 22 -2.52 -5.02 -11.62
C GLY A 22 -2.50 -4.12 -12.83
N LEU A 23 -1.32 -3.63 -13.24
CA LEU A 23 -1.16 -2.83 -14.45
C LEU A 23 -1.45 -3.61 -15.74
N ALA A 24 -1.00 -4.86 -15.82
CA ALA A 24 -1.32 -5.71 -16.97
C ALA A 24 -2.83 -5.92 -17.11
N LEU A 25 -3.51 -6.17 -15.99
CA LEU A 25 -4.97 -6.28 -15.96
C LEU A 25 -5.62 -4.96 -16.38
N ALA A 26 -5.25 -3.83 -15.76
CA ALA A 26 -5.82 -2.52 -16.04
C ALA A 26 -5.65 -2.12 -17.52
N SER A 27 -4.45 -2.32 -18.08
CA SER A 27 -4.17 -2.08 -19.51
C SER A 27 -5.05 -2.95 -20.43
N GLY A 28 -5.20 -4.24 -20.09
CA GLY A 28 -6.01 -5.18 -20.89
C GLY A 28 -7.51 -4.86 -20.90
N ILE A 29 -8.04 -4.23 -19.86
CA ILE A 29 -9.48 -3.94 -19.73
C ILE A 29 -9.81 -2.44 -19.84
N GLY A 30 -8.82 -1.57 -19.98
CA GLY A 30 -9.01 -0.12 -20.05
C GLY A 30 -9.44 0.52 -18.73
N ALA A 31 -9.00 -0.03 -17.59
CA ALA A 31 -9.33 0.48 -16.27
C ALA A 31 -8.32 1.55 -15.81
N ALA A 32 -8.78 2.50 -14.98
CA ALA A 32 -7.91 3.41 -14.25
C ALA A 32 -7.30 2.73 -13.02
N VAL A 33 -6.22 3.31 -12.49
CA VAL A 33 -5.52 2.79 -11.30
C VAL A 33 -5.30 3.89 -10.27
N THR A 34 -5.54 3.59 -9.02
CA THR A 34 -5.00 4.34 -7.88
C THR A 34 -3.97 3.47 -7.17
N PHE A 35 -2.74 3.94 -7.07
CA PHE A 35 -1.74 3.30 -6.20
C PHE A 35 -1.83 3.87 -4.79
N ILE A 36 -1.73 2.99 -3.80
CA ILE A 36 -1.62 3.38 -2.40
C ILE A 36 -0.38 2.78 -1.77
N THR A 37 0.39 3.62 -1.08
CA THR A 37 1.37 3.18 -0.09
C THR A 37 1.05 3.79 1.27
N VAL A 38 1.32 3.06 2.33
CA VAL A 38 0.96 3.46 3.70
C VAL A 38 2.19 3.42 4.58
N SER A 39 2.41 4.52 5.30
CA SER A 39 3.41 4.60 6.37
C SER A 39 2.70 4.42 7.70
N GLU A 40 3.09 3.38 8.44
CA GLU A 40 2.52 3.09 9.75
C GLU A 40 2.98 4.12 10.80
N GLN A 41 2.23 4.20 11.88
CA GLN A 41 2.57 5.06 13.01
C GLN A 41 3.94 4.70 13.61
N PHE A 42 4.65 5.71 14.05
CA PHE A 42 5.89 5.51 14.80
C PHE A 42 5.62 4.68 16.06
N PRO A 43 6.38 3.60 16.31
CA PRO A 43 6.14 2.72 17.44
C PRO A 43 6.62 3.36 18.77
N ILE A 44 5.89 4.34 19.28
CA ILE A 44 6.20 5.08 20.49
C ILE A 44 6.39 4.16 21.70
N PHE A 45 5.68 3.03 21.72
CA PHE A 45 5.72 2.08 22.85
C PHE A 45 6.90 1.08 22.78
N ALA A 46 7.61 0.98 21.67
CA ALA A 46 8.74 0.05 21.54
C ALA A 46 9.99 0.51 22.35
N TRP A 47 10.04 1.75 22.76
CA TRP A 47 11.20 2.39 23.42
C TRP A 47 10.98 2.72 24.90
N GLY A 48 10.02 2.10 25.56
CA GLY A 48 9.89 2.06 27.03
C GLY A 48 9.67 3.42 27.70
N GLY A 49 8.45 3.74 28.08
CA GLY A 49 8.06 4.59 29.18
C GLY A 49 8.51 6.05 29.16
N ALA A 50 8.74 6.59 30.33
CA ALA A 50 8.88 8.01 30.65
C ALA A 50 10.10 8.76 30.05
N MET A 51 11.09 8.08 29.50
CA MET A 51 12.25 8.73 28.84
C MET A 51 11.96 9.10 27.36
N ALA A 52 10.91 8.57 26.76
CA ALA A 52 10.54 8.81 25.37
C ALA A 52 10.05 10.24 25.09
N GLY A 53 9.67 11.01 26.13
CA GLY A 53 9.09 12.33 25.95
C GLY A 53 10.04 13.44 25.48
N PHE A 54 11.35 13.33 25.73
CA PHE A 54 12.33 14.37 25.41
C PHE A 54 13.15 14.12 24.15
N ALA A 55 13.42 12.86 23.78
CA ALA A 55 14.12 12.50 22.55
C ALA A 55 13.16 12.27 21.37
N ALA A 56 11.86 12.06 21.64
CA ALA A 56 10.87 11.62 20.66
C ALA A 56 10.54 12.64 19.56
N GLY A 57 10.75 13.95 19.78
CA GLY A 57 10.37 14.98 18.82
C GLY A 57 11.22 14.95 17.55
N ASP A 58 12.54 14.91 17.69
CA ASP A 58 13.48 14.91 16.57
C ASP A 58 13.53 13.54 15.88
N GLU A 59 13.43 12.45 16.67
CA GLU A 59 13.37 11.09 16.14
C GLU A 59 12.08 10.82 15.38
N LEU A 60 10.95 11.31 15.88
CA LEU A 60 9.66 11.22 15.21
C LEU A 60 9.67 11.99 13.88
N ALA A 61 10.18 13.22 13.88
CA ALA A 61 10.30 14.03 12.67
C ALA A 61 11.21 13.37 11.62
N ALA A 62 12.35 12.80 12.06
CA ALA A 62 13.26 12.07 11.19
C ALA A 62 12.61 10.80 10.60
N TYR A 63 11.87 10.06 11.42
CA TYR A 63 11.12 8.87 10.96
C TYR A 63 10.06 9.24 9.92
N GLN A 64 9.27 10.27 10.18
CA GLN A 64 8.23 10.73 9.26
C GLN A 64 8.83 11.20 7.93
N GLU A 65 9.93 11.93 7.97
CA GLU A 65 10.62 12.39 6.76
C GLU A 65 11.20 11.22 5.94
N GLU A 66 11.79 10.24 6.61
CA GLU A 66 12.28 9.01 5.95
C GLU A 66 11.12 8.22 5.32
N ALA A 67 10.01 8.08 6.03
CA ALA A 67 8.81 7.42 5.54
C ALA A 67 8.22 8.14 4.31
N ARG A 68 8.19 9.47 4.32
CA ARG A 68 7.75 10.27 3.16
C ARG A 68 8.64 10.09 1.95
N LYS A 69 9.96 10.13 2.13
CA LYS A 69 10.93 9.90 1.05
C LYS A 69 10.77 8.51 0.44
N TYR A 70 10.67 7.51 1.30
CA TYR A 70 10.47 6.13 0.85
C TYR A 70 9.15 5.96 0.11
N GLY A 71 8.05 6.46 0.67
CA GLY A 71 6.73 6.41 0.05
C GLY A 71 6.72 7.10 -1.32
N LYS A 72 7.37 8.27 -1.43
CA LYS A 72 7.52 8.97 -2.70
C LYS A 72 8.29 8.14 -3.73
N GLN A 73 9.41 7.52 -3.36
CA GLN A 73 10.19 6.68 -4.26
C GLN A 73 9.38 5.48 -4.78
N VAL A 74 8.63 4.83 -3.89
CA VAL A 74 7.75 3.70 -4.26
C VAL A 74 6.70 4.16 -5.27
N LEU A 75 6.03 5.27 -4.99
CA LEU A 75 4.96 5.78 -5.84
C LEU A 75 5.47 6.36 -7.18
N ASP A 76 6.62 7.01 -7.20
CA ASP A 76 7.27 7.48 -8.44
C ASP A 76 7.59 6.29 -9.38
N LYS A 77 8.06 5.17 -8.81
CA LYS A 77 8.28 3.92 -9.56
C LYS A 77 6.97 3.36 -10.13
N CYS A 78 5.88 3.39 -9.34
CA CYS A 78 4.57 2.94 -9.80
C CYS A 78 4.05 3.79 -10.96
N MET A 79 4.17 5.12 -10.86
CA MET A 79 3.76 6.03 -11.95
C MET A 79 4.55 5.77 -13.23
N ALA A 80 5.88 5.64 -13.14
CA ALA A 80 6.70 5.30 -14.31
C ALA A 80 6.27 3.96 -14.95
N SER A 81 5.90 2.97 -14.13
CA SER A 81 5.39 1.68 -14.64
C SER A 81 4.02 1.83 -15.31
N ALA A 82 3.14 2.68 -14.77
CA ALA A 82 1.83 2.96 -15.36
C ALA A 82 1.95 3.69 -16.69
N ASP A 83 2.86 4.65 -16.80
CA ASP A 83 3.15 5.38 -18.05
C ASP A 83 3.63 4.41 -19.15
N VAL A 84 4.53 3.49 -18.82
CA VAL A 84 5.00 2.44 -19.76
C VAL A 84 3.86 1.52 -20.18
N ALA A 85 2.94 1.19 -19.26
CA ALA A 85 1.79 0.34 -19.53
C ALA A 85 0.65 1.06 -20.26
N GLY A 86 0.72 2.38 -20.44
CA GLY A 86 -0.34 3.21 -21.01
C GLY A 86 -1.61 3.26 -20.16
N VAL A 87 -1.47 3.16 -18.84
CA VAL A 87 -2.57 3.13 -17.88
C VAL A 87 -2.71 4.50 -17.21
N SER A 88 -3.93 5.03 -17.20
CA SER A 88 -4.24 6.24 -16.42
C SER A 88 -4.16 5.92 -14.93
N ALA A 89 -3.26 6.59 -14.23
CA ALA A 89 -3.00 6.30 -12.82
C ALA A 89 -2.86 7.56 -11.96
N GLU A 90 -3.18 7.41 -10.68
CA GLU A 90 -2.90 8.38 -9.62
C GLU A 90 -2.21 7.69 -8.45
N VAL A 91 -1.55 8.45 -7.59
CA VAL A 91 -0.84 7.95 -6.41
C VAL A 91 -1.34 8.61 -5.14
N VAL A 92 -1.43 7.83 -4.07
CA VAL A 92 -1.81 8.30 -2.73
C VAL A 92 -0.85 7.73 -1.70
N HIS A 93 -0.22 8.59 -0.92
CA HIS A 93 0.53 8.21 0.26
C HIS A 93 -0.31 8.52 1.50
N VAL A 94 -0.60 7.52 2.30
CA VAL A 94 -1.31 7.65 3.58
C VAL A 94 -0.32 7.49 4.71
N GLU A 95 -0.28 8.46 5.62
CA GLU A 95 0.60 8.46 6.79
C GLU A 95 -0.18 8.15 8.06
N ASP A 96 0.51 7.61 9.05
CA ASP A 96 -0.01 7.39 10.42
C ASP A 96 -1.26 6.51 10.51
N LYS A 97 -1.43 5.58 9.55
CA LYS A 97 -2.53 4.62 9.53
C LYS A 97 -2.06 3.18 9.42
N ARG A 98 -2.95 2.27 9.78
CA ARG A 98 -2.76 0.84 9.50
C ARG A 98 -3.05 0.59 8.01
N PRO A 99 -2.23 -0.23 7.33
CA PRO A 99 -2.40 -0.44 5.88
C PRO A 99 -3.78 -0.92 5.48
N ALA A 100 -4.34 -1.92 6.18
CA ALA A 100 -5.67 -2.44 5.85
C ALA A 100 -6.77 -1.37 5.95
N GLU A 101 -6.75 -0.57 7.02
CA GLU A 101 -7.70 0.53 7.22
C GLU A 101 -7.62 1.56 6.09
N ALA A 102 -6.41 2.00 5.76
CA ALA A 102 -6.19 2.98 4.69
C ALA A 102 -6.63 2.45 3.31
N ILE A 103 -6.36 1.17 3.02
CA ILE A 103 -6.79 0.51 1.79
C ILE A 103 -8.30 0.47 1.68
N LEU A 104 -9.00 0.05 2.74
CA LEU A 104 -10.46 -0.04 2.78
C LEU A 104 -11.11 1.33 2.60
N GLU A 105 -10.67 2.33 3.35
CA GLU A 105 -11.20 3.69 3.25
C GLU A 105 -10.98 4.31 1.86
N LEU A 106 -9.75 4.20 1.33
CA LEU A 106 -9.42 4.80 0.04
C LEU A 106 -10.16 4.11 -1.10
N SER A 107 -10.32 2.78 -1.05
CA SER A 107 -11.04 2.03 -2.08
C SER A 107 -12.49 2.50 -2.20
N GLN A 108 -13.15 2.75 -1.07
CA GLN A 108 -14.50 3.29 -1.03
C GLN A 108 -14.55 4.75 -1.49
N ALA A 109 -13.67 5.59 -0.97
CA ALA A 109 -13.62 7.02 -1.28
C ALA A 109 -13.37 7.31 -2.76
N ARG A 110 -12.60 6.44 -3.44
CA ARG A 110 -12.28 6.56 -4.87
C ARG A 110 -13.20 5.77 -5.78
N GLY A 111 -14.16 5.03 -5.23
CA GLY A 111 -15.08 4.19 -6.00
C GLY A 111 -14.34 3.08 -6.76
N CYS A 112 -13.26 2.53 -6.17
CA CYS A 112 -12.56 1.40 -6.75
C CYS A 112 -13.43 0.15 -6.72
N ASP A 113 -13.36 -0.66 -7.75
CA ASP A 113 -14.17 -1.87 -7.91
C ASP A 113 -13.36 -3.17 -7.92
N LEU A 114 -12.02 -3.05 -7.79
CA LEU A 114 -11.09 -4.16 -7.54
C LEU A 114 -9.92 -3.66 -6.69
N ILE A 115 -9.55 -4.42 -5.66
CA ILE A 115 -8.32 -4.22 -4.90
C ILE A 115 -7.29 -5.24 -5.38
N VAL A 116 -6.05 -4.80 -5.65
CA VAL A 116 -4.90 -5.66 -5.97
C VAL A 116 -3.85 -5.47 -4.90
N MET A 117 -3.41 -6.56 -4.29
CA MET A 117 -2.38 -6.52 -3.26
C MET A 117 -1.56 -7.80 -3.20
N ALA A 118 -0.36 -7.73 -2.67
CA ALA A 118 0.47 -8.89 -2.40
C ALA A 118 -0.10 -9.72 -1.24
N SER A 119 0.17 -11.03 -1.25
CA SER A 119 -0.27 -11.93 -0.18
C SER A 119 0.37 -11.61 1.18
N HIS A 120 1.55 -10.96 1.18
CA HIS A 120 2.23 -10.45 2.37
C HIS A 120 3.14 -9.27 1.97
N GLY A 121 3.49 -8.43 2.95
CA GLY A 121 4.39 -7.30 2.75
C GLY A 121 5.83 -7.60 3.17
N ARG A 122 6.60 -6.55 3.45
CA ARG A 122 8.01 -6.61 3.87
C ARG A 122 8.27 -7.44 5.13
N ARG A 123 7.28 -7.57 6.01
CA ARG A 123 7.35 -8.33 7.26
C ARG A 123 6.87 -9.78 7.14
N GLY A 124 6.56 -10.25 5.93
CA GLY A 124 6.03 -11.58 5.70
C GLY A 124 7.01 -12.69 6.06
N LEU A 125 6.62 -13.53 6.99
CA LEU A 125 7.36 -14.73 7.42
C LEU A 125 6.77 -15.96 6.73
N GLY A 126 7.44 -16.43 5.67
CA GLY A 126 7.17 -17.72 5.05
C GLY A 126 6.12 -17.73 3.93
N LYS A 127 6.27 -18.71 3.03
CA LYS A 127 5.49 -18.82 1.78
C LYS A 127 4.05 -19.34 1.96
N LEU A 128 3.66 -19.75 3.15
CA LEU A 128 2.41 -20.50 3.40
C LEU A 128 1.30 -19.72 4.11
N LEU A 129 1.63 -18.56 4.68
CA LEU A 129 0.65 -17.80 5.46
C LEU A 129 0.31 -16.48 4.75
N LEU A 130 -0.97 -16.16 4.76
CA LEU A 130 -1.47 -14.87 4.33
C LEU A 130 -1.03 -13.80 5.34
N GLY A 131 -0.50 -12.67 4.85
CA GLY A 131 -0.11 -11.54 5.70
C GLY A 131 -1.30 -10.97 6.47
N SER A 132 -1.05 -10.43 7.66
CA SER A 132 -2.11 -9.90 8.54
C SER A 132 -2.93 -8.79 7.88
N GLN A 133 -2.29 -7.88 7.15
CA GLN A 133 -2.99 -6.79 6.47
C GLN A 133 -3.84 -7.30 5.30
N THR A 134 -3.35 -8.29 4.55
CA THR A 134 -4.12 -8.92 3.47
C THR A 134 -5.31 -9.69 4.04
N ALA A 135 -5.12 -10.44 5.12
CA ALA A 135 -6.21 -11.12 5.80
C ALA A 135 -7.27 -10.15 6.33
N GLU A 136 -6.86 -9.02 6.87
CA GLU A 136 -7.76 -7.98 7.37
C GLU A 136 -8.55 -7.32 6.25
N VAL A 137 -7.91 -6.96 5.14
CA VAL A 137 -8.61 -6.43 3.95
C VAL A 137 -9.66 -7.42 3.46
N LEU A 138 -9.29 -8.70 3.30
CA LEU A 138 -10.22 -9.75 2.84
C LEU A 138 -11.41 -9.95 3.79
N SER A 139 -11.22 -9.72 5.09
CA SER A 139 -12.28 -9.91 6.08
C SER A 139 -13.31 -8.79 6.09
N TYR A 140 -12.92 -7.58 5.71
CA TYR A 140 -13.76 -6.39 5.85
C TYR A 140 -14.17 -5.73 4.55
N THR A 141 -13.59 -6.12 3.40
CA THR A 141 -13.96 -5.54 2.10
C THR A 141 -15.20 -6.18 1.50
N GLU A 142 -16.02 -5.37 0.85
CA GLU A 142 -17.08 -5.83 -0.05
C GLU A 142 -16.60 -5.81 -1.52
N ILE A 143 -15.43 -5.23 -1.78
CA ILE A 143 -14.83 -5.13 -3.11
C ILE A 143 -14.02 -6.40 -3.39
N PRO A 144 -14.11 -7.00 -4.58
CA PRO A 144 -13.24 -8.12 -4.97
C PRO A 144 -11.76 -7.81 -4.78
N VAL A 145 -10.97 -8.81 -4.37
CA VAL A 145 -9.54 -8.68 -4.12
C VAL A 145 -8.76 -9.68 -4.96
N LEU A 146 -7.81 -9.18 -5.73
CA LEU A 146 -6.79 -9.98 -6.41
C LEU A 146 -5.54 -10.06 -5.52
N VAL A 147 -5.30 -11.23 -4.95
CA VAL A 147 -4.12 -11.49 -4.12
C VAL A 147 -3.01 -12.12 -4.94
N VAL A 148 -1.86 -11.44 -5.02
CA VAL A 148 -0.68 -11.88 -5.80
C VAL A 148 0.33 -12.56 -4.89
N ARG A 149 0.87 -13.70 -5.34
CA ARG A 149 1.87 -14.51 -4.63
C ARG A 149 3.21 -14.56 -5.37
#